data_7374d52d01562a36c4fa2b803be0d815
#
_entry.id   7374d52d01562a36c4fa2b803be0d815
#
_cell.length_a   1.000
_cell.length_b   1.000
_cell.length_c   1.000
_cell.angle_alpha   90.00
_cell.angle_beta   90.00
_cell.angle_gamma   90.00
#
_symmetry.space_group_name_H-M   'P 1'
#
loop_
_entity.id
_entity.type
_entity.pdbx_description
1 polymer ?
#
loop_
_entity_poly.entity_id
_entity_poly.type
_entity_poly.pdbx_seq_one_letter_code
_entity_poly.pdbx_strand_id
1 'polypeptide(L)'
;MKSTAISIIVAAILIAGAIYISKDKPQLENNTQVQTQTENITPTDNVTIENGKQIVLINAKGGYSPRKSIAKTGIPTILRFSTNNTFDCSSFIRISSMNINKALPQSGTTDIDLGISKERILSGTCGMGMYSFEIDFQS
;
A
#
# COMPACT_ATOMS: atom_id res chain seq x y z
N MET A 1 -64.94 23.84 -15.77
CA MET A 1 -63.74 23.87 -16.61
C MET A 1 -62.53 24.58 -15.97
N LYS A 2 -62.70 25.38 -14.93
CA LYS A 2 -61.55 26.04 -14.25
C LYS A 2 -60.78 25.12 -13.31
N SER A 3 -61.43 24.11 -12.74
CA SER A 3 -60.82 23.18 -11.77
C SER A 3 -59.87 22.17 -12.42
N THR A 4 -60.14 21.72 -13.65
CA THR A 4 -59.29 20.74 -14.34
C THR A 4 -57.96 21.30 -14.83
N ALA A 5 -57.96 22.60 -15.22
CA ALA A 5 -56.73 23.28 -15.65
C ALA A 5 -55.73 23.48 -14.50
N ILE A 6 -56.22 23.77 -13.30
CA ILE A 6 -55.38 23.94 -12.10
C ILE A 6 -54.77 22.60 -11.68
N SER A 7 -55.50 21.49 -11.81
CA SER A 7 -55.01 20.16 -11.46
C SER A 7 -53.84 19.72 -12.37
N ILE A 8 -53.90 20.04 -13.67
CA ILE A 8 -52.85 19.71 -14.64
C ILE A 8 -51.60 20.53 -14.38
N ILE A 9 -51.74 21.80 -14.02
CA ILE A 9 -50.58 22.68 -13.73
C ILE A 9 -49.85 22.21 -12.45
N VAL A 10 -50.58 21.81 -11.41
CA VAL A 10 -49.98 21.29 -10.18
C VAL A 10 -49.24 19.98 -10.42
N ALA A 11 -49.81 19.08 -11.22
CA ALA A 11 -49.15 17.84 -11.59
C ALA A 11 -47.86 18.07 -12.41
N ALA A 12 -47.86 19.03 -13.32
CA ALA A 12 -46.67 19.38 -14.12
C ALA A 12 -45.54 19.96 -13.27
N ILE A 13 -45.86 20.78 -12.25
CA ILE A 13 -44.87 21.37 -11.34
C ILE A 13 -44.25 20.28 -10.43
N LEU A 14 -45.02 19.30 -9.96
CA LEU A 14 -44.51 18.20 -9.15
C LEU A 14 -43.56 17.27 -9.94
N ILE A 15 -43.87 17.01 -11.21
CA ILE A 15 -43.02 16.21 -12.09
C ILE A 15 -41.73 16.95 -12.41
N ALA A 16 -41.78 18.24 -12.70
CA ALA A 16 -40.58 19.06 -12.97
C ALA A 16 -39.71 19.21 -11.71
N GLY A 17 -40.29 19.33 -10.52
CA GLY A 17 -39.59 19.38 -9.25
C GLY A 17 -38.85 18.07 -8.94
N ALA A 18 -39.46 16.93 -9.22
CA ALA A 18 -38.83 15.61 -9.02
C ALA A 18 -37.59 15.39 -9.92
N ILE A 19 -37.63 15.93 -11.15
CA ILE A 19 -36.48 15.86 -12.07
C ILE A 19 -35.31 16.76 -11.62
N TYR A 20 -35.64 17.91 -11.01
CA TYR A 20 -34.63 18.88 -10.56
C TYR A 20 -33.82 18.37 -9.34
N ILE A 21 -34.48 17.65 -8.42
CA ILE A 21 -33.85 17.09 -7.21
C ILE A 21 -32.99 15.84 -7.53
N SER A 22 -33.26 15.21 -8.67
CA SER A 22 -32.49 13.97 -9.07
C SER A 22 -31.15 14.24 -9.72
N LYS A 23 -30.73 15.51 -9.89
CA LYS A 23 -29.46 15.86 -10.56
C LYS A 23 -28.23 15.83 -9.66
N ASP A 24 -28.39 15.69 -8.35
CA ASP A 24 -27.29 15.72 -7.40
C ASP A 24 -27.13 14.41 -6.59
N LYS A 25 -27.35 13.26 -7.22
CA LYS A 25 -26.85 12.00 -6.66
C LYS A 25 -25.62 11.60 -7.47
N PRO A 26 -24.44 11.43 -6.82
CA PRO A 26 -23.33 10.78 -7.48
C PRO A 26 -23.75 9.35 -7.79
N GLN A 27 -23.94 9.05 -9.06
CA GLN A 27 -24.07 7.68 -9.52
C GLN A 27 -22.77 6.96 -9.21
N LEU A 28 -22.85 5.89 -8.38
CA LEU A 28 -21.89 4.80 -8.49
C LEU A 28 -22.13 4.16 -9.86
N GLU A 29 -21.49 4.66 -10.87
CA GLU A 29 -21.34 3.94 -12.12
C GLU A 29 -20.40 2.77 -11.87
N ASN A 30 -21.02 1.60 -11.82
CA ASN A 30 -20.36 0.33 -12.02
C ASN A 30 -19.88 0.27 -13.49
N ASN A 31 -18.82 1.04 -13.79
CA ASN A 31 -18.14 0.94 -15.06
C ASN A 31 -17.17 -0.24 -14.98
N THR A 32 -17.67 -1.41 -15.34
CA THR A 32 -16.82 -2.52 -15.78
C THR A 32 -16.22 -2.11 -17.13
N GLN A 33 -15.31 -1.18 -17.10
CA GLN A 33 -14.31 -1.02 -18.16
C GLN A 33 -13.15 -1.94 -17.78
N VAL A 34 -12.99 -3.01 -18.54
CA VAL A 34 -11.72 -3.70 -18.69
C VAL A 34 -10.75 -2.70 -19.31
N GLN A 35 -10.21 -1.81 -18.48
CA GLN A 35 -9.01 -1.07 -18.83
C GLN A 35 -7.87 -2.05 -18.62
N THR A 36 -7.19 -2.35 -19.71
CA THR A 36 -5.80 -2.80 -19.68
C THR A 36 -5.01 -1.67 -19.01
N GLN A 37 -5.06 -1.63 -17.67
CA GLN A 37 -4.17 -0.79 -16.89
C GLN A 37 -2.80 -1.43 -16.99
N THR A 38 -1.92 -0.76 -17.72
CA THR A 38 -0.52 -0.76 -17.35
C THR A 38 -0.54 -0.23 -15.92
N GLU A 39 -0.58 -1.12 -14.93
CA GLU A 39 -0.53 -0.77 -13.52
C GLU A 39 0.75 0.03 -13.31
N ASN A 40 0.57 1.32 -13.15
CA ASN A 40 1.66 2.20 -12.72
C ASN A 40 1.86 1.89 -11.24
N ILE A 41 2.67 0.85 -10.97
CA ILE A 41 2.90 0.34 -9.63
C ILE A 41 3.55 1.45 -8.83
N THR A 42 2.80 1.99 -7.88
CA THR A 42 3.30 2.98 -6.94
C THR A 42 3.94 2.24 -5.77
N PRO A 43 5.26 2.40 -5.55
CA PRO A 43 5.89 1.89 -4.34
C PRO A 43 5.17 2.39 -3.08
N THR A 44 5.22 1.62 -2.00
CA THR A 44 4.70 2.05 -0.70
C THR A 44 5.50 3.25 -0.16
N ASP A 45 4.89 4.06 0.71
CA ASP A 45 5.50 5.29 1.27
C ASP A 45 6.84 5.08 1.97
N ASN A 46 7.12 3.84 2.41
CA ASN A 46 8.38 3.45 3.02
C ASN A 46 9.48 3.04 2.02
N VAL A 47 9.23 3.21 0.72
CA VAL A 47 10.17 2.86 -0.35
C VAL A 47 10.58 4.14 -1.09
N THR A 48 11.86 4.46 -1.04
CA THR A 48 12.45 5.64 -1.71
C THR A 48 13.54 5.23 -2.69
N ILE A 49 13.85 6.09 -3.64
CA ILE A 49 14.98 5.91 -4.56
C ILE A 49 16.05 6.94 -4.21
N GLU A 50 17.24 6.47 -3.85
CA GLU A 50 18.40 7.29 -3.51
C GLU A 50 19.61 6.82 -4.33
N ASN A 51 20.22 7.71 -5.09
CA ASN A 51 21.42 7.43 -5.90
C ASN A 51 21.31 6.16 -6.77
N GLY A 52 20.13 5.93 -7.38
CA GLY A 52 19.88 4.76 -8.23
C GLY A 52 19.65 3.45 -7.49
N LYS A 53 19.63 3.47 -6.17
CA LYS A 53 19.25 2.33 -5.32
C LYS A 53 17.88 2.57 -4.69
N GLN A 54 17.14 1.51 -4.51
CA GLN A 54 15.86 1.52 -3.82
C GLN A 54 16.09 1.22 -2.34
N ILE A 55 15.58 2.07 -1.48
CA ILE A 55 15.65 1.90 -0.01
C ILE A 55 14.27 1.51 0.48
N VAL A 56 14.16 0.35 1.10
CA VAL A 56 12.95 -0.11 1.79
C VAL A 56 13.16 0.06 3.29
N LEU A 57 12.48 1.03 3.90
CA LEU A 57 12.58 1.31 5.33
C LEU A 57 11.57 0.50 6.12
N ILE A 58 12.04 -0.24 7.12
CA ILE A 58 11.21 -1.01 8.06
C ILE A 58 11.59 -0.62 9.48
N ASN A 59 10.61 -0.21 10.28
CA ASN A 59 10.79 0.01 11.70
C ASN A 59 10.69 -1.33 12.44
N ALA A 60 11.67 -1.64 13.28
CA ALA A 60 11.75 -2.85 14.07
C ALA A 60 11.58 -2.51 15.56
N LYS A 61 10.36 -2.61 16.07
CA LYS A 61 10.01 -2.41 17.47
C LYS A 61 8.65 -3.02 17.76
N GLY A 62 8.60 -4.06 18.60
CA GLY A 62 7.36 -4.81 18.86
C GLY A 62 6.81 -5.48 17.59
N GLY A 63 7.69 -5.81 16.66
CA GLY A 63 7.39 -6.31 15.33
C GLY A 63 8.07 -5.50 14.24
N TYR A 64 7.61 -5.69 12.99
CA TYR A 64 8.08 -4.95 11.82
C TYR A 64 6.96 -4.09 11.24
N SER A 65 7.28 -2.83 10.92
CA SER A 65 6.32 -1.89 10.35
C SER A 65 6.96 -1.05 9.25
N PRO A 66 6.37 -1.01 8.03
CA PRO A 66 5.21 -1.80 7.63
C PRO A 66 5.54 -3.29 7.50
N ARG A 67 4.52 -4.14 7.63
CA ARG A 67 4.68 -5.60 7.46
C ARG A 67 4.75 -6.03 6.00
N LYS A 68 4.22 -5.22 5.10
CA LYS A 68 4.27 -5.40 3.65
C LYS A 68 4.73 -4.12 2.99
N SER A 69 5.68 -4.24 2.06
CA SER A 69 6.17 -3.14 1.22
C SER A 69 6.07 -3.55 -0.24
N ILE A 70 5.77 -2.58 -1.11
CA ILE A 70 5.78 -2.76 -2.55
C ILE A 70 7.00 -2.02 -3.11
N ALA A 71 7.84 -2.72 -3.80
CA ALA A 71 9.09 -2.24 -4.36
C ALA A 71 9.15 -2.52 -5.88
N LYS A 72 9.99 -1.81 -6.61
CA LYS A 72 10.16 -2.04 -8.06
C LYS A 72 11.16 -3.14 -8.32
N THR A 73 10.88 -3.98 -9.33
CA THR A 73 11.84 -4.98 -9.83
C THR A 73 12.98 -4.30 -10.59
N GLY A 74 14.13 -4.99 -10.68
CA GLY A 74 15.25 -4.53 -11.50
C GLY A 74 16.07 -3.38 -10.92
N ILE A 75 15.72 -2.88 -9.74
CA ILE A 75 16.47 -1.82 -9.05
C ILE A 75 17.24 -2.44 -7.88
N PRO A 76 18.58 -2.16 -7.75
CA PRO A 76 19.33 -2.58 -6.57
C PRO A 76 18.68 -2.05 -5.30
N THR A 77 18.39 -2.93 -4.35
CA THR A 77 17.59 -2.63 -3.16
C THR A 77 18.39 -2.76 -1.90
N ILE A 78 18.30 -1.76 -1.04
CA ILE A 78 18.78 -1.79 0.35
C ILE A 78 17.57 -1.91 1.26
N LEU A 79 17.58 -2.92 2.11
CA LEU A 79 16.61 -3.06 3.19
C LEU A 79 17.17 -2.39 4.43
N ARG A 80 16.56 -1.28 4.82
CA ARG A 80 16.96 -0.47 5.96
C ARG A 80 16.05 -0.71 7.15
N PHE A 81 16.61 -1.23 8.24
CA PHE A 81 15.90 -1.35 9.50
C PHE A 81 16.22 -0.18 10.41
N SER A 82 15.17 0.42 10.97
CA SER A 82 15.28 1.43 12.02
C SER A 82 14.82 0.85 13.35
N THR A 83 15.62 1.00 14.37
CA THR A 83 15.33 0.58 15.75
C THR A 83 15.33 1.78 16.68
N ASN A 84 14.48 1.75 17.71
CA ASN A 84 14.40 2.78 18.74
C ASN A 84 14.00 2.12 20.07
N ASN A 85 14.97 1.91 20.96
CA ASN A 85 14.79 1.16 22.21
C ASN A 85 14.12 -0.20 21.94
N THR A 86 14.67 -0.97 21.02
CA THR A 86 14.16 -2.29 20.61
C THR A 86 14.89 -3.37 21.39
N PHE A 87 14.16 -4.09 22.26
CA PHE A 87 14.67 -5.16 23.11
C PHE A 87 13.92 -6.48 22.91
N ASP A 88 12.98 -6.51 21.98
CA ASP A 88 12.12 -7.65 21.69
C ASP A 88 12.65 -8.49 20.52
N CYS A 89 11.87 -9.50 20.12
CA CYS A 89 12.22 -10.41 19.03
C CYS A 89 12.54 -9.70 17.70
N SER A 90 11.99 -8.51 17.46
CA SER A 90 12.25 -7.75 16.24
C SER A 90 13.68 -7.18 16.14
N SER A 91 14.47 -7.29 17.24
CA SER A 91 15.91 -6.95 17.22
C SER A 91 16.78 -7.96 16.47
N PHE A 92 16.22 -9.04 15.96
CA PHE A 92 16.94 -10.05 15.19
C PHE A 92 16.17 -10.40 13.92
N ILE A 93 16.86 -10.32 12.77
CA ILE A 93 16.28 -10.55 11.45
C ILE A 93 16.79 -11.86 10.87
N ARG A 94 15.90 -12.62 10.25
CA ARG A 94 16.18 -13.78 9.43
C ARG A 94 15.51 -13.64 8.08
N ILE A 95 16.30 -13.74 6.99
CA ILE A 95 15.81 -13.84 5.61
C ILE A 95 16.36 -15.17 5.06
N SER A 96 15.53 -16.20 5.13
CA SER A 96 15.98 -17.57 4.86
C SER A 96 16.40 -17.80 3.41
N SER A 97 15.71 -17.18 2.46
CA SER A 97 16.02 -17.30 1.03
C SER A 97 17.39 -16.73 0.66
N MET A 98 17.91 -15.80 1.44
CA MET A 98 19.23 -15.19 1.24
C MET A 98 20.27 -15.65 2.27
N ASN A 99 19.90 -16.58 3.16
CA ASN A 99 20.73 -17.03 4.27
C ASN A 99 21.25 -15.88 5.16
N ILE A 100 20.46 -14.84 5.32
CA ILE A 100 20.78 -13.67 6.15
C ILE A 100 20.22 -13.88 7.55
N ASN A 101 21.11 -13.73 8.55
CA ASN A 101 20.78 -13.67 9.96
C ASN A 101 21.50 -12.47 10.56
N LYS A 102 20.78 -11.49 11.09
CA LYS A 102 21.35 -10.22 11.54
C LYS A 102 20.75 -9.75 12.84
N ALA A 103 21.58 -9.47 13.84
CA ALA A 103 21.18 -8.72 15.02
C ALA A 103 21.16 -7.23 14.70
N LEU A 104 20.13 -6.53 15.15
CA LEU A 104 20.01 -5.09 15.05
C LEU A 104 20.50 -4.42 16.35
N PRO A 105 21.04 -3.20 16.28
CA PRO A 105 21.31 -2.42 17.50
C PRO A 105 20.00 -2.11 18.23
N GLN A 106 20.07 -1.76 19.50
CA GLN A 106 18.89 -1.35 20.26
C GLN A 106 18.25 -0.08 19.71
N SER A 107 19.07 0.85 19.24
CA SER A 107 18.65 2.08 18.57
C SER A 107 19.62 2.42 17.44
N GLY A 108 19.07 2.85 16.30
CA GLY A 108 19.86 3.20 15.12
C GLY A 108 19.31 2.62 13.84
N THR A 109 20.13 2.59 12.80
CA THR A 109 19.78 2.03 11.50
C THR A 109 20.75 0.92 11.10
N THR A 110 20.23 -0.08 10.41
CA THR A 110 21.02 -1.17 9.84
C THR A 110 20.61 -1.41 8.40
N ASP A 111 21.55 -1.32 7.50
CA ASP A 111 21.34 -1.55 6.08
C ASP A 111 21.75 -2.99 5.72
N ILE A 112 20.89 -3.65 4.94
CA ILE A 112 21.15 -4.96 4.33
C ILE A 112 21.04 -4.78 2.83
N ASP A 113 22.14 -4.96 2.11
CA ASP A 113 22.14 -4.88 0.64
C ASP A 113 21.57 -6.20 0.08
N LEU A 114 20.41 -6.09 -0.57
CA LEU A 114 19.73 -7.21 -1.22
C LEU A 114 20.18 -7.36 -2.68
N GLY A 115 20.88 -6.35 -3.24
CA GLY A 115 21.15 -6.27 -4.67
C GLY A 115 19.85 -6.17 -5.48
N ILE A 116 19.87 -6.69 -6.71
CA ILE A 116 18.67 -6.84 -7.55
C ILE A 116 17.98 -8.15 -7.16
N SER A 117 16.81 -8.05 -6.53
CA SER A 117 16.05 -9.24 -6.14
C SER A 117 15.67 -10.07 -7.36
N LYS A 118 15.90 -11.37 -7.27
CA LYS A 118 15.44 -12.37 -8.24
C LYS A 118 14.07 -12.94 -7.84
N GLU A 119 13.66 -12.73 -6.61
CA GLU A 119 12.39 -13.19 -6.07
C GLU A 119 11.35 -12.09 -6.22
N ARG A 120 10.13 -12.48 -6.58
CA ARG A 120 9.01 -11.56 -6.59
C ARG A 120 8.63 -11.16 -5.16
N ILE A 121 8.64 -12.10 -4.23
CA ILE A 121 8.28 -11.86 -2.84
C ILE A 121 9.47 -12.27 -1.98
N LEU A 122 10.04 -11.32 -1.27
CA LEU A 122 11.06 -11.54 -0.27
C LEU A 122 10.41 -11.50 1.11
N SER A 123 10.53 -12.57 1.88
CA SER A 123 9.99 -12.67 3.22
C SER A 123 11.09 -12.77 4.25
N GLY A 124 10.92 -12.08 5.36
CA GLY A 124 11.78 -12.18 6.53
C GLY A 124 11.00 -12.32 7.82
N THR A 125 11.67 -12.84 8.83
CA THR A 125 11.08 -13.06 10.16
C THR A 125 12.06 -12.63 11.26
N CYS A 126 11.55 -12.50 12.48
CA CYS A 126 12.43 -12.44 13.66
C CYS A 126 13.00 -13.82 14.01
N GLY A 127 13.99 -13.87 14.88
CA GLY A 127 14.70 -15.09 15.24
C GLY A 127 13.81 -16.26 15.68
N MET A 128 12.70 -15.96 16.36
CA MET A 128 11.72 -16.95 16.83
C MET A 128 10.50 -17.10 15.90
N GLY A 129 10.46 -16.38 14.77
CA GLY A 129 9.38 -16.47 13.81
C GLY A 129 8.05 -15.81 14.22
N MET A 130 7.99 -15.10 15.34
CA MET A 130 6.76 -14.47 15.84
C MET A 130 6.34 -13.26 15.00
N TYR A 131 7.29 -12.54 14.44
CA TYR A 131 7.07 -11.37 13.60
C TYR A 131 7.60 -11.63 12.21
N SER A 132 6.88 -11.15 11.21
CA SER A 132 7.28 -11.28 9.81
C SER A 132 7.11 -9.96 9.06
N PHE A 133 7.86 -9.80 7.99
CA PHE A 133 7.69 -8.76 6.98
C PHE A 133 7.81 -9.36 5.59
N GLU A 134 7.31 -8.63 4.60
CA GLU A 134 7.30 -9.03 3.19
C GLU A 134 7.59 -7.84 2.30
N ILE A 135 8.38 -8.05 1.26
CA ILE A 135 8.61 -7.09 0.18
C ILE A 135 8.15 -7.74 -1.12
N ASP A 136 7.13 -7.16 -1.76
CA ASP A 136 6.59 -7.58 -3.04
C ASP A 136 7.24 -6.74 -4.15
N PHE A 137 8.11 -7.34 -4.95
CA PHE A 137 8.77 -6.70 -6.08
C PHE A 137 7.89 -6.79 -7.30
N GLN A 138 7.47 -5.64 -7.80
CA GLN A 138 6.55 -5.52 -8.93
C GLN A 138 7.19 -4.71 -10.08
N SER A 139 6.80 -4.98 -11.29
CA SER A 139 7.30 -4.32 -12.53
C SER A 139 6.32 -3.28 -13.07
#